data_3b83ab7a0d802eb0287db4974fb761ff
#
_entry.id   3b83ab7a0d802eb0287db4974fb761ff
#
_cell.length_a   1.000
_cell.length_b   1.000
_cell.length_c   1.000
_cell.angle_alpha   90.00
_cell.angle_beta   90.00
_cell.angle_gamma   90.00
#
_symmetry.space_group_name_H-M   'P 1'
#
loop_
_entity.id
_entity.type
_entity.pdbx_description
1 polymer ?
#
loop_
_entity_poly.entity_id
_entity_poly.type
_entity_poly.pdbx_seq_one_letter_code
_entity_poly.pdbx_strand_id
1 'polypeptide(L)'
;MSENDATITAPRPTRALVIRHVLERQLGAGHQLGAELVGATTELSTSMAHAPAAVVDEIRSGATLPAALANTGAEVRQVAASTGTRMRSAIGEYVGNQATLPNAAVVGAADVAETVLRAQGTVAATAVDSAFAIATTAVRGGDVTDALSRGRRGIADRTLAARTDVAGAWDRAADEIRGAVTDYDEYLEALSDDD
;
A
#
# COMPACT_ATOMS: atom_id res chain seq x y z
N MET A 1 -4.50 -63.23 25.50
CA MET A 1 -4.73 -61.78 25.63
C MET A 1 -3.95 -61.14 24.49
N SER A 2 -4.64 -60.88 23.38
CA SER A 2 -4.06 -60.22 22.21
C SER A 2 -4.55 -58.77 22.22
N GLU A 3 -3.62 -57.86 22.49
CA GLU A 3 -3.85 -56.44 22.35
C GLU A 3 -3.86 -56.08 20.88
N ASN A 4 -5.06 -55.77 20.34
CA ASN A 4 -5.23 -55.15 19.03
C ASN A 4 -4.79 -53.70 19.14
N ASP A 5 -3.58 -53.42 18.75
CA ASP A 5 -3.05 -52.08 18.58
C ASP A 5 -3.66 -51.52 17.25
N ALA A 6 -4.85 -50.94 17.37
CA ALA A 6 -5.50 -50.25 16.27
C ALA A 6 -4.79 -48.92 16.04
N THR A 7 -3.76 -48.92 15.21
CA THR A 7 -3.11 -47.72 14.71
C THR A 7 -4.14 -46.88 13.94
N ILE A 8 -4.72 -45.87 14.60
CA ILE A 8 -5.59 -44.92 13.96
C ILE A 8 -4.76 -44.09 12.99
N THR A 9 -4.73 -44.54 11.73
CA THR A 9 -4.12 -43.76 10.66
C THR A 9 -5.00 -42.54 10.40
N ALA A 10 -4.55 -41.36 10.81
CA ALA A 10 -5.26 -40.11 10.51
C ALA A 10 -5.54 -40.02 8.99
N PRO A 11 -6.73 -39.68 8.57
CA PRO A 11 -7.07 -39.55 7.17
C PRO A 11 -6.13 -38.52 6.50
N ARG A 12 -5.49 -38.92 5.41
CA ARG A 12 -4.67 -37.98 4.62
C ARG A 12 -5.57 -36.87 4.11
N PRO A 13 -5.17 -35.59 4.27
CA PRO A 13 -5.97 -34.50 3.75
C PRO A 13 -6.16 -34.66 2.25
N THR A 14 -7.40 -34.60 1.80
CA THR A 14 -7.73 -34.61 0.38
C THR A 14 -7.09 -33.41 -0.31
N ARG A 15 -6.67 -33.54 -1.59
CA ARG A 15 -6.07 -32.43 -2.37
C ARG A 15 -6.89 -31.14 -2.28
N ALA A 16 -8.22 -31.25 -2.35
CA ALA A 16 -9.13 -30.12 -2.21
C ALA A 16 -9.00 -29.36 -0.87
N LEU A 17 -8.78 -30.07 0.25
CA LEU A 17 -8.55 -29.43 1.56
C LEU A 17 -7.22 -28.71 1.61
N VAL A 18 -6.17 -29.21 0.96
CA VAL A 18 -4.86 -28.57 0.91
C VAL A 18 -4.92 -27.30 0.07
N ILE A 19 -5.58 -27.34 -1.09
CA ILE A 19 -5.77 -26.18 -1.98
C ILE A 19 -6.58 -25.10 -1.26
N ARG A 20 -7.70 -25.46 -0.66
CA ARG A 20 -8.53 -24.53 0.11
C ARG A 20 -7.75 -23.85 1.24
N HIS A 21 -6.96 -24.59 1.98
CA HIS A 21 -6.15 -24.04 3.09
C HIS A 21 -5.03 -23.12 2.59
N VAL A 22 -4.42 -23.42 1.45
CA VAL A 22 -3.45 -22.56 0.77
C VAL A 22 -4.12 -21.25 0.33
N LEU A 23 -5.30 -21.31 -0.28
CA LEU A 23 -6.08 -20.15 -0.72
C LEU A 23 -6.53 -19.26 0.45
N GLU A 24 -7.03 -19.84 1.53
CA GLU A 24 -7.43 -19.09 2.73
C GLU A 24 -6.24 -18.35 3.34
N ARG A 25 -5.05 -18.98 3.40
CA ARG A 25 -3.82 -18.31 3.82
C ARG A 25 -3.39 -17.18 2.89
N GLN A 26 -3.53 -17.38 1.60
CA GLN A 26 -3.15 -16.40 0.58
C GLN A 26 -4.06 -15.18 0.61
N LEU A 27 -5.37 -15.36 0.73
CA LEU A 27 -6.33 -14.28 0.90
C LEU A 27 -6.06 -13.49 2.19
N GLY A 28 -5.74 -14.18 3.29
CA GLY A 28 -5.36 -13.55 4.55
C GLY A 28 -4.07 -12.72 4.43
N ALA A 29 -3.02 -13.27 3.82
CA ALA A 29 -1.76 -12.58 3.59
C ALA A 29 -1.91 -11.39 2.64
N GLY A 30 -2.72 -11.55 1.59
CA GLY A 30 -3.04 -10.47 0.66
C GLY A 30 -3.82 -9.33 1.33
N HIS A 31 -4.79 -9.64 2.17
CA HIS A 31 -5.52 -8.64 2.95
C HIS A 31 -4.60 -7.88 3.91
N GLN A 32 -3.68 -8.58 4.56
CA GLN A 32 -2.70 -7.97 5.45
C GLN A 32 -1.75 -7.04 4.69
N LEU A 33 -1.22 -7.47 3.54
CA LEU A 33 -0.41 -6.61 2.66
C LEU A 33 -1.19 -5.36 2.23
N GLY A 34 -2.46 -5.50 1.82
CA GLY A 34 -3.31 -4.37 1.45
C GLY A 34 -3.49 -3.39 2.60
N ALA A 35 -3.75 -3.87 3.81
CA ALA A 35 -3.91 -3.03 5.00
C ALA A 35 -2.61 -2.27 5.35
N GLU A 36 -1.44 -2.92 5.25
CA GLU A 36 -0.13 -2.29 5.45
C GLU A 36 0.16 -1.21 4.41
N LEU A 37 -0.13 -1.47 3.14
CA LEU A 37 0.05 -0.50 2.05
C LEU A 37 -0.86 0.71 2.21
N VAL A 38 -2.13 0.51 2.55
CA VAL A 38 -3.08 1.60 2.82
C VAL A 38 -2.67 2.40 4.06
N GLY A 39 -2.24 1.73 5.12
CA GLY A 39 -1.72 2.37 6.34
C GLY A 39 -0.51 3.26 6.05
N ALA A 40 0.47 2.72 5.35
CA ALA A 40 1.68 3.43 4.94
C ALA A 40 1.38 4.66 4.06
N THR A 41 0.47 4.51 3.08
CA THR A 41 0.04 5.63 2.22
C THR A 41 -0.68 6.71 3.02
N THR A 42 -1.51 6.32 3.99
CA THR A 42 -2.24 7.25 4.85
C THR A 42 -1.29 8.06 5.73
N GLU A 43 -0.29 7.43 6.34
CA GLU A 43 0.70 8.09 7.19
C GLU A 43 1.51 9.12 6.41
N LEU A 44 2.02 8.75 5.22
CA LEU A 44 2.74 9.67 4.36
C LEU A 44 1.87 10.85 3.91
N SER A 45 0.63 10.58 3.51
CA SER A 45 -0.32 11.62 3.10
C SER A 45 -0.65 12.58 4.23
N THR A 46 -0.79 12.07 5.45
CA THR A 46 -1.03 12.89 6.64
C THR A 46 0.16 13.78 6.95
N SER A 47 1.39 13.24 6.93
CA SER A 47 2.61 14.00 7.11
C SER A 47 2.75 15.12 6.07
N MET A 48 2.50 14.81 4.80
CA MET A 48 2.54 15.81 3.72
C MET A 48 1.46 16.87 3.86
N ALA A 49 0.25 16.52 4.31
CA ALA A 49 -0.82 17.47 4.53
C ALA A 49 -0.50 18.47 5.67
N HIS A 50 0.31 18.06 6.65
CA HIS A 50 0.75 18.92 7.75
C HIS A 50 2.00 19.75 7.41
N ALA A 51 2.79 19.38 6.42
CA ALA A 51 4.03 20.05 6.07
C ALA A 51 3.87 21.58 5.83
N PRO A 52 2.85 22.07 5.09
CA PRO A 52 2.67 23.51 4.92
C PRO A 52 2.37 24.26 6.23
N ALA A 53 1.64 23.63 7.16
CA ALA A 53 1.36 24.21 8.46
C ALA A 53 2.62 24.27 9.34
N ALA A 54 3.43 23.21 9.32
CA ALA A 54 4.71 23.15 10.04
C ALA A 54 5.67 24.25 9.57
N VAL A 55 5.79 24.50 8.27
CA VAL A 55 6.59 25.63 7.74
C VAL A 55 6.12 26.97 8.29
N VAL A 56 4.81 27.20 8.31
CA VAL A 56 4.25 28.47 8.85
C VAL A 56 4.52 28.60 10.34
N ASP A 57 4.39 27.53 11.11
CA ASP A 57 4.60 27.55 12.55
C ASP A 57 6.08 27.76 12.90
N GLU A 58 7.02 27.17 12.13
CA GLU A 58 8.45 27.44 12.26
C GLU A 58 8.79 28.89 11.96
N ILE A 59 8.22 29.50 10.92
CA ILE A 59 8.41 30.92 10.62
C ILE A 59 7.88 31.79 11.75
N ARG A 60 6.72 31.47 12.31
CA ARG A 60 6.15 32.18 13.46
C ARG A 60 7.01 32.06 14.71
N SER A 61 7.73 30.95 14.87
CA SER A 61 8.69 30.77 15.98
C SER A 61 10.02 31.48 15.77
N GLY A 62 10.20 32.15 14.62
CA GLY A 62 11.39 32.96 14.32
C GLY A 62 12.40 32.27 13.38
N ALA A 63 12.08 31.12 12.84
CA ALA A 63 12.91 30.48 11.83
C ALA A 63 12.85 31.27 10.51
N THR A 64 13.95 31.27 9.75
CA THR A 64 13.95 31.80 8.39
C THR A 64 13.21 30.86 7.47
N LEU A 65 12.57 31.37 6.42
CA LEU A 65 11.87 30.56 5.43
C LEU A 65 12.73 29.39 4.87
N PRO A 66 14.02 29.59 4.49
CA PRO A 66 14.87 28.50 4.06
C PRO A 66 15.09 27.41 5.12
N ALA A 67 15.24 27.80 6.39
CA ALA A 67 15.41 26.86 7.50
C ALA A 67 14.13 26.08 7.76
N ALA A 68 12.97 26.73 7.80
CA ALA A 68 11.67 26.08 7.95
C ALA A 68 11.39 25.07 6.83
N LEU A 69 11.67 25.44 5.58
CA LEU A 69 11.53 24.53 4.44
C LEU A 69 12.51 23.34 4.51
N ALA A 70 13.75 23.55 4.96
CA ALA A 70 14.74 22.51 5.09
C ALA A 70 14.34 21.48 6.17
N ASN A 71 13.89 21.95 7.34
CA ASN A 71 13.47 21.13 8.47
C ASN A 71 12.23 20.30 8.12
N THR A 72 11.16 20.96 7.67
CA THR A 72 9.93 20.27 7.26
C THR A 72 10.19 19.30 6.11
N GLY A 73 11.03 19.67 5.14
CA GLY A 73 11.43 18.78 4.04
C GLY A 73 12.27 17.59 4.50
N ALA A 74 13.03 17.71 5.60
CA ALA A 74 13.75 16.61 6.21
C ALA A 74 12.80 15.62 6.88
N GLU A 75 11.82 16.13 7.64
CA GLU A 75 10.78 15.32 8.29
C GLU A 75 9.96 14.51 7.26
N VAL A 76 9.46 15.17 6.22
CA VAL A 76 8.72 14.48 5.14
C VAL A 76 9.58 13.41 4.46
N ARG A 77 10.86 13.68 4.21
CA ARG A 77 11.78 12.68 3.65
C ARG A 77 11.98 11.49 4.60
N GLN A 78 12.09 11.73 5.89
CA GLN A 78 12.23 10.67 6.88
C GLN A 78 10.98 9.78 6.92
N VAL A 79 9.78 10.37 6.93
CA VAL A 79 8.52 9.62 6.87
C VAL A 79 8.42 8.84 5.55
N ALA A 80 8.77 9.44 4.42
CA ALA A 80 8.77 8.76 3.13
C ALA A 80 9.75 7.58 3.09
N ALA A 81 10.95 7.73 3.65
CA ALA A 81 11.95 6.66 3.71
C ALA A 81 11.49 5.50 4.61
N SER A 82 10.94 5.78 5.80
CA SER A 82 10.42 4.75 6.71
C SER A 82 9.23 4.01 6.11
N THR A 83 8.31 4.74 5.48
CA THR A 83 7.15 4.20 4.77
C THR A 83 7.60 3.30 3.61
N GLY A 84 8.54 3.76 2.79
CA GLY A 84 9.09 2.98 1.68
C GLY A 84 9.83 1.71 2.13
N THR A 85 10.46 1.74 3.30
CA THR A 85 11.09 0.55 3.89
C THR A 85 10.05 -0.45 4.36
N ARG A 86 9.02 -0.01 5.09
CA ARG A 86 7.91 -0.88 5.54
C ARG A 86 7.19 -1.53 4.36
N MET A 87 6.90 -0.77 3.31
CA MET A 87 6.29 -1.33 2.09
C MET A 87 7.16 -2.40 1.45
N ARG A 88 8.47 -2.17 1.30
CA ARG A 88 9.37 -3.17 0.74
C ARG A 88 9.43 -4.44 1.59
N SER A 89 9.45 -4.29 2.94
CA SER A 89 9.41 -5.44 3.84
C SER A 89 8.09 -6.21 3.69
N ALA A 90 6.95 -5.53 3.69
CA ALA A 90 5.64 -6.17 3.53
C ALA A 90 5.51 -6.92 2.20
N ILE A 91 5.97 -6.31 1.10
CA ILE A 91 6.00 -6.97 -0.22
C ILE A 91 6.99 -8.14 -0.20
N GLY A 92 8.17 -7.97 0.40
CA GLY A 92 9.19 -9.02 0.49
C GLY A 92 8.72 -10.22 1.30
N GLU A 93 8.04 -9.99 2.42
CA GLU A 93 7.42 -11.05 3.24
C GLU A 93 6.30 -11.75 2.48
N TYR A 94 5.46 -10.99 1.79
CA TYR A 94 4.40 -11.54 0.95
C TYR A 94 4.98 -12.43 -0.15
N VAL A 95 5.95 -11.98 -0.91
CA VAL A 95 6.59 -12.73 -2.00
C VAL A 95 7.42 -13.89 -1.45
N GLY A 96 8.18 -13.69 -0.37
CA GLY A 96 9.05 -14.71 0.22
C GLY A 96 8.29 -15.89 0.83
N ASN A 97 7.12 -15.65 1.39
CA ASN A 97 6.25 -16.70 1.94
C ASN A 97 5.48 -17.48 0.85
N GLN A 98 5.60 -17.08 -0.41
CA GLN A 98 4.74 -17.53 -1.49
C GLN A 98 5.49 -18.11 -2.70
N ALA A 99 6.65 -18.72 -2.48
CA ALA A 99 7.45 -19.38 -3.55
C ALA A 99 6.67 -20.42 -4.41
N THR A 100 5.40 -20.69 -4.07
CA THR A 100 4.51 -21.61 -4.78
C THR A 100 3.30 -20.93 -5.43
N LEU A 101 3.29 -19.58 -5.49
CA LEU A 101 2.14 -18.85 -6.05
C LEU A 101 2.07 -18.90 -7.58
N PRO A 102 0.85 -18.93 -8.14
CA PRO A 102 0.61 -18.64 -9.55
C PRO A 102 1.19 -17.25 -9.91
N ASN A 103 1.72 -17.10 -11.13
CA ASN A 103 2.25 -15.85 -11.66
C ASN A 103 1.28 -14.65 -11.48
N ALA A 104 -0.03 -14.89 -11.51
CA ALA A 104 -1.07 -13.89 -11.31
C ALA A 104 -0.96 -13.15 -9.97
N ALA A 105 -0.63 -13.86 -8.88
CA ALA A 105 -0.48 -13.21 -7.57
C ALA A 105 0.77 -12.33 -7.48
N VAL A 106 1.86 -12.74 -8.13
CA VAL A 106 3.09 -11.95 -8.20
C VAL A 106 2.87 -10.69 -9.06
N VAL A 107 2.20 -10.84 -10.20
CA VAL A 107 1.88 -9.72 -11.10
C VAL A 107 0.91 -8.75 -10.42
N GLY A 108 -0.15 -9.24 -9.78
CA GLY A 108 -1.10 -8.40 -9.05
C GLY A 108 -0.45 -7.61 -7.91
N ALA A 109 0.45 -8.24 -7.13
CA ALA A 109 1.20 -7.55 -6.08
C ALA A 109 2.12 -6.46 -6.65
N ALA A 110 2.74 -6.70 -7.80
CA ALA A 110 3.59 -5.71 -8.48
C ALA A 110 2.77 -4.52 -9.00
N ASP A 111 1.58 -4.73 -9.59
CA ASP A 111 0.69 -3.65 -10.06
C ASP A 111 0.20 -2.77 -8.89
N VAL A 112 -0.19 -3.37 -7.78
CA VAL A 112 -0.55 -2.64 -6.56
C VAL A 112 0.64 -1.81 -6.06
N ALA A 113 1.84 -2.39 -5.97
CA ALA A 113 3.03 -1.70 -5.52
C ALA A 113 3.40 -0.51 -6.42
N GLU A 114 3.34 -0.68 -7.74
CA GLU A 114 3.58 0.39 -8.71
C GLU A 114 2.56 1.51 -8.56
N THR A 115 1.28 1.18 -8.42
CA THR A 115 0.20 2.14 -8.22
C THR A 115 0.40 2.94 -6.94
N VAL A 116 0.78 2.31 -5.83
CA VAL A 116 1.10 2.97 -4.57
C VAL A 116 2.28 3.94 -4.72
N LEU A 117 3.37 3.52 -5.34
CA LEU A 117 4.54 4.37 -5.57
C LEU A 117 4.21 5.59 -6.44
N ARG A 118 3.42 5.40 -7.50
CA ARG A 118 2.95 6.48 -8.37
C ARG A 118 2.05 7.46 -7.62
N ALA A 119 1.11 6.95 -6.84
CA ALA A 119 0.22 7.73 -6.00
C ALA A 119 1.00 8.60 -4.99
N GLN A 120 2.00 8.02 -4.33
CA GLN A 120 2.89 8.74 -3.41
C GLN A 120 3.66 9.86 -4.11
N GLY A 121 4.23 9.57 -5.28
CA GLY A 121 4.94 10.57 -6.08
C GLY A 121 4.05 11.77 -6.43
N THR A 122 2.79 11.52 -6.80
CA THR A 122 1.82 12.57 -7.14
C THR A 122 1.45 13.43 -5.92
N VAL A 123 1.20 12.81 -4.76
CA VAL A 123 0.89 13.55 -3.52
C VAL A 123 2.11 14.36 -3.07
N ALA A 124 3.31 13.80 -3.14
CA ALA A 124 4.56 14.48 -2.81
C ALA A 124 4.79 15.72 -3.69
N ALA A 125 4.63 15.59 -5.01
CA ALA A 125 4.76 16.71 -5.93
C ALA A 125 3.76 17.82 -5.61
N THR A 126 2.48 17.48 -5.34
CA THR A 126 1.44 18.45 -4.96
C THR A 126 1.78 19.16 -3.64
N ALA A 127 2.37 18.47 -2.66
CA ALA A 127 2.80 19.08 -1.40
C ALA A 127 3.94 20.07 -1.61
N VAL A 128 4.92 19.71 -2.44
CA VAL A 128 6.04 20.61 -2.80
C VAL A 128 5.52 21.85 -3.53
N ASP A 129 4.67 21.68 -4.55
CA ASP A 129 4.07 22.81 -5.30
C ASP A 129 3.27 23.74 -4.37
N SER A 130 2.52 23.16 -3.43
CA SER A 130 1.76 23.91 -2.43
C SER A 130 2.68 24.71 -1.51
N ALA A 131 3.79 24.13 -1.05
CA ALA A 131 4.77 24.79 -0.22
C ALA A 131 5.42 25.98 -0.96
N PHE A 132 5.78 25.81 -2.23
CA PHE A 132 6.31 26.89 -3.07
C PHE A 132 5.28 28.02 -3.30
N ALA A 133 4.02 27.68 -3.55
CA ALA A 133 2.94 28.65 -3.73
C ALA A 133 2.72 29.48 -2.45
N ILE A 134 2.71 28.83 -1.28
CA ILE A 134 2.59 29.50 0.02
C ILE A 134 3.78 30.42 0.27
N ALA A 135 5.01 29.93 0.06
CA ALA A 135 6.22 30.73 0.24
C ALA A 135 6.25 31.95 -0.69
N THR A 136 5.89 31.77 -1.97
CA THR A 136 5.80 32.85 -2.95
C THR A 136 4.76 33.89 -2.55
N THR A 137 3.60 33.44 -2.05
CA THR A 137 2.53 34.33 -1.57
C THR A 137 3.00 35.15 -0.36
N ALA A 138 3.69 34.52 0.60
CA ALA A 138 4.24 35.18 1.77
C ALA A 138 5.27 36.26 1.38
N VAL A 139 6.19 35.95 0.48
CA VAL A 139 7.22 36.92 -0.01
C VAL A 139 6.58 38.11 -0.71
N ARG A 140 5.47 37.91 -1.42
CA ARG A 140 4.74 38.97 -2.13
C ARG A 140 3.77 39.75 -1.23
N GLY A 141 3.67 39.42 0.06
CA GLY A 141 2.74 40.09 1.01
C GLY A 141 1.27 39.73 0.75
N GLY A 142 1.00 38.60 0.06
CA GLY A 142 -0.35 38.12 -0.21
C GLY A 142 -0.97 37.35 0.97
N ASP A 143 -2.20 36.89 0.80
CA ASP A 143 -2.93 36.12 1.83
C ASP A 143 -2.39 34.69 1.96
N VAL A 144 -1.53 34.49 2.96
CA VAL A 144 -0.93 33.19 3.27
C VAL A 144 -1.97 32.20 3.76
N THR A 145 -3.02 32.65 4.46
CA THR A 145 -4.07 31.78 4.98
C THR A 145 -4.89 31.16 3.85
N ASP A 146 -5.21 31.96 2.84
CA ASP A 146 -5.92 31.48 1.65
C ASP A 146 -5.01 30.54 0.82
N ALA A 147 -3.73 30.86 0.64
CA ALA A 147 -2.77 29.98 -0.02
C ALA A 147 -2.64 28.64 0.70
N LEU A 148 -2.56 28.64 2.03
CA LEU A 148 -2.52 27.43 2.86
C LEU A 148 -3.79 26.60 2.70
N SER A 149 -4.96 27.24 2.70
CA SER A 149 -6.25 26.55 2.55
C SER A 149 -6.38 25.87 1.19
N ARG A 150 -5.89 26.49 0.12
CA ARG A 150 -5.84 25.91 -1.23
C ARG A 150 -4.88 24.74 -1.30
N GLY A 151 -3.68 24.90 -0.72
CA GLY A 151 -2.69 23.81 -0.65
C GLY A 151 -3.23 22.57 0.04
N ARG A 152 -3.87 22.76 1.21
CA ARG A 152 -4.51 21.64 1.94
C ARG A 152 -5.60 20.93 1.13
N ARG A 153 -6.46 21.69 0.46
CA ARG A 153 -7.51 21.10 -0.41
C ARG A 153 -6.88 20.31 -1.55
N GLY A 154 -5.89 20.87 -2.25
CA GLY A 154 -5.20 20.19 -3.33
C GLY A 154 -4.55 18.87 -2.89
N ILE A 155 -3.89 18.85 -1.72
CA ILE A 155 -3.30 17.62 -1.17
C ILE A 155 -4.41 16.61 -0.78
N ALA A 156 -5.49 17.07 -0.15
CA ALA A 156 -6.61 16.20 0.23
C ALA A 156 -7.26 15.54 -0.99
N ASP A 157 -7.50 16.30 -2.06
CA ASP A 157 -8.08 15.79 -3.30
C ASP A 157 -7.17 14.75 -3.98
N ARG A 158 -5.86 15.00 -4.01
CA ARG A 158 -4.88 14.06 -4.54
C ARG A 158 -4.77 12.79 -3.70
N THR A 159 -4.84 12.94 -2.37
CA THR A 159 -4.84 11.79 -1.45
C THR A 159 -6.08 10.92 -1.64
N LEU A 160 -7.25 11.53 -1.85
CA LEU A 160 -8.48 10.80 -2.12
C LEU A 160 -8.39 10.04 -3.45
N ALA A 161 -7.91 10.69 -4.51
CA ALA A 161 -7.68 10.06 -5.81
C ALA A 161 -6.68 8.89 -5.68
N ALA A 162 -5.56 9.09 -5.00
CA ALA A 162 -4.56 8.05 -4.74
C ALA A 162 -5.13 6.82 -4.03
N ARG A 163 -6.01 7.03 -3.04
CA ARG A 163 -6.71 5.92 -2.36
C ARG A 163 -7.63 5.15 -3.30
N THR A 164 -8.35 5.84 -4.16
CA THR A 164 -9.24 5.23 -5.15
C THR A 164 -8.44 4.40 -6.15
N ASP A 165 -7.30 4.92 -6.64
CA ASP A 165 -6.43 4.21 -7.57
C ASP A 165 -5.84 2.94 -6.95
N VAL A 166 -5.38 3.03 -5.69
CA VAL A 166 -4.85 1.86 -4.95
C VAL A 166 -5.93 0.82 -4.69
N ALA A 167 -7.14 1.25 -4.29
CA ALA A 167 -8.26 0.33 -4.11
C ALA A 167 -8.62 -0.38 -5.42
N GLY A 168 -8.68 0.36 -6.53
CA GLY A 168 -8.94 -0.22 -7.86
C GLY A 168 -7.84 -1.17 -8.34
N ALA A 169 -6.56 -0.90 -8.04
CA ALA A 169 -5.46 -1.83 -8.32
C ALA A 169 -5.61 -3.12 -7.50
N TRP A 170 -5.99 -2.99 -6.24
CA TRP A 170 -6.23 -4.13 -5.36
C TRP A 170 -7.39 -5.01 -5.84
N ASP A 171 -8.52 -4.40 -6.24
CA ASP A 171 -9.68 -5.13 -6.76
C ASP A 171 -9.31 -5.91 -8.04
N ARG A 172 -8.56 -5.29 -8.97
CA ARG A 172 -8.07 -5.97 -10.17
C ARG A 172 -7.16 -7.15 -9.83
N ALA A 173 -6.20 -6.97 -8.92
CA ALA A 173 -5.32 -8.04 -8.49
C ALA A 173 -6.10 -9.20 -7.84
N ALA A 174 -7.11 -8.90 -7.03
CA ALA A 174 -7.97 -9.91 -6.43
C ALA A 174 -8.81 -10.67 -7.47
N ASP A 175 -9.28 -10.00 -8.51
CA ASP A 175 -10.04 -10.62 -9.60
C ASP A 175 -9.14 -11.52 -10.47
N GLU A 176 -7.91 -11.08 -10.78
CA GLU A 176 -6.91 -11.89 -11.49
C GLU A 176 -6.55 -13.17 -10.72
N ILE A 177 -6.34 -13.06 -9.42
CA ILE A 177 -6.06 -14.22 -8.57
C ILE A 177 -7.26 -15.17 -8.55
N ARG A 178 -8.50 -14.65 -8.44
CA ARG A 178 -9.72 -15.46 -8.48
C ARG A 178 -9.87 -16.19 -9.80
N GLY A 179 -9.65 -15.50 -10.92
CA GLY A 179 -9.70 -16.10 -12.26
C GLY A 179 -8.69 -17.24 -12.40
N ALA A 180 -7.43 -17.01 -12.02
CA ALA A 180 -6.38 -18.03 -12.10
C ALA A 180 -6.68 -19.27 -11.23
N VAL A 181 -7.41 -19.10 -10.14
CA VAL A 181 -7.85 -20.23 -9.28
C VAL A 181 -8.97 -21.02 -9.95
N THR A 182 -9.94 -20.34 -10.54
CA THR A 182 -11.06 -21.00 -11.22
C THR A 182 -10.58 -21.82 -12.42
N ASP A 183 -9.68 -21.24 -13.23
CA ASP A 183 -9.08 -21.93 -14.38
C ASP A 183 -8.28 -23.18 -13.94
N TYR A 184 -7.63 -23.14 -12.77
CA TYR A 184 -6.90 -24.29 -12.24
C TYR A 184 -7.84 -25.39 -11.74
N ASP A 185 -8.96 -25.05 -11.13
CA ASP A 185 -9.97 -26.01 -10.68
C ASP A 185 -10.63 -26.70 -11.88
N GLU A 186 -11.00 -25.98 -12.95
CA GLU A 186 -11.52 -26.54 -14.20
C GLU A 186 -10.51 -27.50 -14.87
N TYR A 187 -9.21 -27.13 -14.85
CA TYR A 187 -8.15 -28.00 -15.37
C TYR A 187 -8.03 -29.32 -14.59
N LEU A 188 -8.17 -29.27 -13.26
CA LEU A 188 -8.12 -30.46 -12.41
C LEU A 188 -9.35 -31.36 -12.60
N GLU A 189 -10.54 -30.78 -12.80
CA GLU A 189 -11.76 -31.53 -13.10
C GLU A 189 -11.62 -32.25 -14.45
N ALA A 190 -11.13 -31.57 -15.49
CA ALA A 190 -10.91 -32.18 -16.81
C ALA A 190 -9.92 -33.36 -16.78
N LEU A 191 -8.89 -33.30 -15.90
CA LEU A 191 -7.95 -34.43 -15.74
C LEU A 191 -8.54 -35.61 -14.95
N SER A 192 -9.60 -35.41 -14.18
CA SER A 192 -10.24 -36.43 -13.37
C SER A 192 -11.30 -37.21 -14.14
N ASP A 193 -11.82 -36.66 -15.24
CA ASP A 193 -12.84 -37.29 -16.08
C ASP A 193 -12.24 -38.21 -17.16
N ASP A 194 -10.91 -38.19 -17.34
CA ASP A 194 -10.19 -39.05 -18.31
C ASP A 194 -9.66 -40.38 -17.71
N ASP A 195 -9.92 -40.70 -16.43
CA ASP A 195 -9.59 -41.96 -15.75
C ASP A 195 -10.86 -42.79 -15.50
#